data_76cafbda6dd1a21fb53e8cbd79f882ea
#
_entry.id   76cafbda6dd1a21fb53e8cbd79f882ea
#
_cell.length_a   1.000
_cell.length_b   1.000
_cell.length_c   1.000
_cell.angle_alpha   90.00
_cell.angle_beta   90.00
_cell.angle_gamma   90.00
#
_symmetry.space_group_name_H-M   'P 1'
#
loop_
_entity.id
_entity.type
_entity.pdbx_description
1 polymer ?
#
loop_
_entity_poly.entity_id
_entity_poly.type
_entity_poly.pdbx_seq_one_letter_code
_entity_poly.pdbx_strand_id
1 'polypeptide(L)'
;DSMQAIVDKYEKQTKDSPFLLPIITKQDGTERKQYEMMEQKVNRRLKKIATMIGLNMPLTTYVARHTWASTAQEMGCHMSIIKEGMGHDNIKTTQIYLASIDNSAVDRANEKIISMIQKGVIQK
;
A
#
# COMPACT_ATOMS: atom_id res chain seq x y z
N ASP A 1 16.02 2.94 11.83
CA ASP A 1 14.96 2.55 10.90
C ASP A 1 13.81 3.56 11.00
N SER A 2 13.30 4.05 9.85
CA SER A 2 12.28 5.11 9.82
C SER A 2 10.95 4.69 10.45
N MET A 3 10.59 3.41 10.39
CA MET A 3 9.39 2.90 11.07
C MET A 3 9.56 2.91 12.58
N GLN A 4 10.71 2.48 13.09
CA GLN A 4 11.00 2.51 14.53
C GLN A 4 10.94 3.93 15.08
N ALA A 5 11.48 4.91 14.35
CA ALA A 5 11.41 6.31 14.76
C ALA A 5 9.95 6.83 14.89
N ILE A 6 9.02 6.31 14.08
CA ILE A 6 7.60 6.64 14.21
C ILE A 6 7.00 5.99 15.46
N VAL A 7 7.33 4.74 15.74
CA VAL A 7 6.88 4.02 16.96
C VAL A 7 7.37 4.76 18.20
N ASP A 8 8.67 5.05 18.27
CA ASP A 8 9.32 5.74 19.39
C ASP A 8 8.69 7.12 19.66
N LYS A 9 8.31 7.84 18.59
CA LYS A 9 7.63 9.14 18.71
C LYS A 9 6.32 9.05 19.47
N TYR A 10 5.60 7.94 19.37
CA TYR A 10 4.29 7.75 19.99
C TYR A 10 4.33 6.86 21.24
N GLU A 11 5.49 6.31 21.61
CA GLU A 11 5.67 5.38 22.73
C GLU A 11 5.04 5.89 24.03
N LYS A 12 5.26 7.17 24.39
CA LYS A 12 4.69 7.79 25.61
C LYS A 12 3.16 7.83 25.61
N GLN A 13 2.53 7.89 24.42
CA GLN A 13 1.08 7.94 24.27
C GLN A 13 0.44 6.55 24.24
N THR A 14 1.24 5.52 23.96
CA THR A 14 0.79 4.13 23.78
C THR A 14 1.33 3.18 24.84
N LYS A 15 2.02 3.68 25.86
CA LYS A 15 2.69 2.88 26.90
C LYS A 15 1.79 1.82 27.54
N ASP A 16 0.53 2.19 27.81
CA ASP A 16 -0.46 1.32 28.44
C ASP A 16 -1.50 0.79 27.43
N SER A 17 -1.19 0.84 26.15
CA SER A 17 -2.06 0.43 25.06
C SER A 17 -1.50 -0.81 24.36
N PRO A 18 -2.34 -1.78 23.95
CA PRO A 18 -1.90 -2.88 23.09
C PRO A 18 -1.62 -2.45 21.65
N PHE A 19 -1.86 -1.18 21.31
CA PHE A 19 -1.69 -0.65 19.96
C PHE A 19 -0.42 0.20 19.87
N LEU A 20 0.34 0.04 18.79
CA LEU A 20 1.59 0.79 18.54
C LEU A 20 1.39 2.28 18.26
N LEU A 21 0.20 2.67 17.78
CA LEU A 21 -0.11 4.05 17.42
C LEU A 21 -1.36 4.52 18.19
N PRO A 22 -1.46 5.80 18.59
CA PRO A 22 -2.57 6.34 19.38
C PRO A 22 -3.83 6.58 18.51
N ILE A 23 -4.23 5.59 17.74
CA ILE A 23 -5.43 5.60 16.89
C ILE A 23 -6.64 5.18 17.71
N ILE A 24 -6.49 4.10 18.47
CA ILE A 24 -7.48 3.59 19.40
C ILE A 24 -7.06 4.04 20.79
N THR A 25 -7.85 4.94 21.38
CA THR A 25 -7.54 5.56 22.67
C THR A 25 -8.42 5.05 23.81
N LYS A 26 -9.52 4.37 23.48
CA LYS A 26 -10.46 3.78 24.46
C LYS A 26 -10.67 2.31 24.10
N GLN A 27 -10.66 1.47 25.14
CA GLN A 27 -10.95 0.04 25.06
C GLN A 27 -12.29 -0.22 25.73
N ASP A 28 -13.37 0.19 25.07
CA ASP A 28 -14.74 0.18 25.60
C ASP A 28 -15.76 -0.46 24.64
N GLY A 29 -15.25 -1.24 23.66
CA GLY A 29 -16.08 -1.85 22.60
C GLY A 29 -16.28 -0.93 21.38
N THR A 30 -15.72 0.30 21.40
CA THR A 30 -15.80 1.25 20.28
C THR A 30 -14.54 1.26 19.41
N GLU A 31 -13.60 0.34 19.60
CA GLU A 31 -12.28 0.32 18.96
C GLU A 31 -12.39 0.37 17.43
N ARG A 32 -13.29 -0.43 16.88
CA ARG A 32 -13.52 -0.45 15.42
C ARG A 32 -14.01 0.91 14.92
N LYS A 33 -14.93 1.55 15.62
CA LYS A 33 -15.46 2.86 15.27
C LYS A 33 -14.38 3.95 15.34
N GLN A 34 -13.52 3.90 16.36
CA GLN A 34 -12.38 4.81 16.52
C GLN A 34 -11.42 4.66 15.34
N TYR A 35 -11.09 3.43 14.95
CA TYR A 35 -10.26 3.12 13.79
C TYR A 35 -10.87 3.67 12.50
N GLU A 36 -12.13 3.36 12.21
CA GLU A 36 -12.83 3.78 10.99
C GLU A 36 -12.91 5.32 10.89
N MET A 37 -13.18 6.01 11.99
CA MET A 37 -13.19 7.48 12.05
C MET A 37 -11.80 8.07 11.77
N MET A 38 -10.74 7.47 12.32
CA MET A 38 -9.38 7.94 12.10
C MET A 38 -8.93 7.68 10.66
N GLU A 39 -9.24 6.52 10.09
CA GLU A 39 -8.97 6.20 8.69
C GLU A 39 -9.61 7.23 7.75
N GLN A 40 -10.88 7.54 7.93
CA GLN A 40 -11.58 8.57 7.16
C GLN A 40 -10.92 9.95 7.30
N LYS A 41 -10.50 10.31 8.52
CA LYS A 41 -9.80 11.58 8.79
C LYS A 41 -8.45 11.64 8.08
N VAL A 42 -7.67 10.56 8.13
CA VAL A 42 -6.38 10.45 7.44
C VAL A 42 -6.58 10.54 5.93
N ASN A 43 -7.47 9.74 5.35
CA ASN A 43 -7.75 9.73 3.92
C ASN A 43 -8.23 11.11 3.41
N ARG A 44 -9.05 11.82 4.19
CA ARG A 44 -9.45 13.19 3.85
C ARG A 44 -8.26 14.16 3.82
N ARG A 45 -7.30 14.01 4.73
CA ARG A 45 -6.08 14.84 4.74
C ARG A 45 -5.15 14.48 3.60
N LEU A 46 -4.98 13.19 3.29
CA LEU A 46 -4.18 12.72 2.17
C LEU A 46 -4.71 13.26 0.83
N LYS A 47 -6.03 13.30 0.62
CA LYS A 47 -6.65 13.91 -0.56
C LYS A 47 -6.31 15.41 -0.69
N LYS A 48 -6.30 16.15 0.44
CA LYS A 48 -5.88 17.56 0.43
C LYS A 48 -4.41 17.71 0.03
N ILE A 49 -3.53 16.85 0.56
CA ILE A 49 -2.11 16.85 0.20
C ILE A 49 -1.95 16.56 -1.29
N ALA A 50 -2.65 15.56 -1.84
CA ALA A 50 -2.63 15.25 -3.26
C ALA A 50 -2.95 16.48 -4.11
N THR A 51 -4.01 17.22 -3.76
CA THR A 51 -4.38 18.46 -4.44
C THR A 51 -3.28 19.53 -4.32
N MET A 52 -2.70 19.71 -3.13
CA MET A 52 -1.67 20.72 -2.88
C MET A 52 -0.39 20.50 -3.69
N ILE A 53 -0.03 19.24 -3.98
CA ILE A 53 1.16 18.86 -4.76
C ILE A 53 0.84 18.58 -6.24
N GLY A 54 -0.39 18.85 -6.67
CA GLY A 54 -0.80 18.72 -8.08
C GLY A 54 -0.93 17.29 -8.58
N LEU A 55 -1.16 16.31 -7.70
CA LEU A 55 -1.42 14.93 -8.11
C LEU A 55 -2.82 14.78 -8.71
N ASN A 56 -2.91 14.21 -9.90
CA ASN A 56 -4.18 13.96 -10.60
C ASN A 56 -4.94 12.73 -10.07
N MET A 57 -4.43 12.07 -9.03
CA MET A 57 -5.04 10.91 -8.41
C MET A 57 -5.19 11.10 -6.89
N PRO A 58 -6.24 10.55 -6.27
CA PRO A 58 -6.43 10.68 -4.84
C PRO A 58 -5.40 9.83 -4.08
N LEU A 59 -4.68 10.43 -3.13
CA LEU A 59 -3.91 9.69 -2.14
C LEU A 59 -4.83 9.12 -1.06
N THR A 60 -4.64 7.85 -0.73
CA THR A 60 -5.32 7.16 0.37
C THR A 60 -4.37 6.18 1.04
N THR A 61 -4.72 5.71 2.23
CA THR A 61 -3.98 4.61 2.90
C THR A 61 -3.97 3.34 2.03
N TYR A 62 -5.02 3.12 1.25
CA TYR A 62 -5.11 2.00 0.32
C TYR A 62 -4.11 2.12 -0.84
N VAL A 63 -3.94 3.32 -1.40
CA VAL A 63 -2.91 3.58 -2.42
C VAL A 63 -1.51 3.31 -1.89
N ALA A 64 -1.20 3.73 -0.65
CA ALA A 64 0.08 3.43 -0.03
C ALA A 64 0.33 1.92 0.10
N ARG A 65 -0.70 1.16 0.50
CA ARG A 65 -0.66 -0.29 0.59
C ARG A 65 -0.43 -0.95 -0.78
N HIS A 66 -1.13 -0.47 -1.83
CA HIS A 66 -0.92 -0.93 -3.20
C HIS A 66 0.51 -0.68 -3.67
N THR A 67 1.01 0.55 -3.49
CA THR A 67 2.37 0.92 -3.88
C THR A 67 3.41 0.03 -3.22
N TRP A 68 3.28 -0.22 -1.90
CA TRP A 68 4.21 -1.11 -1.20
C TRP A 68 4.21 -2.52 -1.80
N ALA A 69 3.03 -3.11 -2.03
CA ALA A 69 2.91 -4.47 -2.55
C ALA A 69 3.44 -4.59 -3.98
N SER A 70 3.12 -3.64 -4.86
CA SER A 70 3.61 -3.61 -6.25
C SER A 70 5.12 -3.42 -6.29
N THR A 71 5.67 -2.49 -5.50
CA THR A 71 7.12 -2.26 -5.43
C THR A 71 7.85 -3.50 -4.93
N ALA A 72 7.32 -4.16 -3.89
CA ALA A 72 7.90 -5.40 -3.37
C ALA A 72 7.91 -6.51 -4.44
N GLN A 73 6.84 -6.63 -5.22
CA GLN A 73 6.77 -7.57 -6.34
C GLN A 73 7.77 -7.22 -7.45
N GLU A 74 7.86 -5.96 -7.86
CA GLU A 74 8.80 -5.47 -8.86
C GLU A 74 10.27 -5.68 -8.44
N MET A 75 10.55 -5.56 -7.15
CA MET A 75 11.87 -5.86 -6.56
C MET A 75 12.16 -7.36 -6.44
N GLY A 76 11.25 -8.24 -6.83
CA GLY A 76 11.42 -9.69 -6.77
C GLY A 76 11.30 -10.27 -5.37
N CYS A 77 10.65 -9.57 -4.42
CA CYS A 77 10.40 -10.12 -3.09
C CYS A 77 9.58 -11.40 -3.19
N HIS A 78 9.95 -12.39 -2.40
CA HIS A 78 9.22 -13.65 -2.38
C HIS A 78 7.76 -13.45 -1.93
N MET A 79 6.83 -14.13 -2.60
CA MET A 79 5.39 -13.98 -2.36
C MET A 79 4.98 -14.19 -0.89
N SER A 80 5.69 -15.07 -0.16
CA SER A 80 5.43 -15.28 1.27
C SER A 80 5.74 -14.04 2.13
N ILE A 81 6.78 -13.29 1.76
CA ILE A 81 7.15 -12.05 2.45
C ILE A 81 6.11 -10.97 2.18
N ILE A 82 5.67 -10.85 0.91
CA ILE A 82 4.60 -9.91 0.55
C ILE A 82 3.31 -10.27 1.28
N LYS A 83 2.94 -11.56 1.29
CA LYS A 83 1.79 -12.08 2.04
C LYS A 83 1.83 -11.65 3.51
N GLU A 84 2.95 -11.86 4.16
CA GLU A 84 3.13 -11.55 5.59
C GLU A 84 3.07 -10.02 5.83
N GLY A 85 3.81 -9.23 5.04
CA GLY A 85 3.76 -7.77 5.12
C GLY A 85 2.38 -7.17 4.83
N MET A 86 1.56 -7.85 4.02
CA MET A 86 0.17 -7.49 3.76
C MET A 86 -0.80 -7.97 4.85
N GLY A 87 -0.38 -8.83 5.78
CA GLY A 87 -1.25 -9.43 6.79
C GLY A 87 -2.31 -10.35 6.20
N HIS A 88 -2.02 -11.02 5.08
CA HIS A 88 -2.94 -11.97 4.47
C HIS A 88 -2.73 -13.37 5.05
N ASP A 89 -3.81 -14.04 5.44
CA ASP A 89 -3.75 -15.42 5.96
C ASP A 89 -3.36 -16.43 4.87
N ASN A 90 -3.71 -16.16 3.61
CA ASN A 90 -3.51 -17.07 2.49
C ASN A 90 -2.72 -16.40 1.36
N ILE A 91 -1.76 -17.16 0.81
CA ILE A 91 -0.94 -16.70 -0.33
C ILE A 91 -1.80 -16.43 -1.59
N LYS A 92 -2.87 -17.20 -1.77
CA LYS A 92 -3.84 -17.00 -2.86
C LYS A 92 -4.49 -15.62 -2.83
N THR A 93 -4.78 -15.10 -1.63
CA THR A 93 -5.30 -13.75 -1.44
C THR A 93 -4.30 -12.71 -1.92
N THR A 94 -3.01 -12.90 -1.65
CA THR A 94 -1.94 -12.01 -2.12
C THR A 94 -1.79 -12.07 -3.64
N GLN A 95 -1.86 -13.27 -4.23
CA GLN A 95 -1.78 -13.46 -5.68
C GLN A 95 -2.94 -12.76 -6.41
N ILE A 96 -4.18 -12.95 -5.95
CA ILE A 96 -5.36 -12.28 -6.51
C ILE A 96 -5.24 -10.76 -6.36
N TYR A 97 -4.80 -10.31 -5.20
CA TYR A 97 -4.60 -8.88 -4.93
C TYR A 97 -3.58 -8.26 -5.89
N LEU A 98 -2.40 -8.87 -6.03
CA LEU A 98 -1.36 -8.39 -6.95
C LEU A 98 -1.80 -8.45 -8.41
N ALA A 99 -2.47 -9.53 -8.83
CA ALA A 99 -3.02 -9.64 -10.16
C ALA A 99 -4.05 -8.53 -10.48
N SER A 100 -4.81 -8.08 -9.48
CA SER A 100 -5.77 -6.97 -9.65
C SER A 100 -5.11 -5.59 -9.82
N ILE A 101 -3.86 -5.45 -9.36
CA ILE A 101 -3.08 -4.21 -9.46
C ILE A 101 -2.33 -4.17 -10.81
N ASP A 102 -1.93 -5.30 -11.33
CA ASP A 102 -0.89 -5.45 -12.35
C ASP A 102 -1.40 -5.47 -13.81
N ASN A 103 -2.59 -4.96 -14.09
CA ASN A 103 -3.03 -4.76 -15.47
C ASN A 103 -2.05 -3.86 -16.27
N SER A 104 -1.31 -2.99 -15.60
CA SER A 104 -0.33 -2.11 -16.22
C SER A 104 0.97 -2.81 -16.66
N ALA A 105 1.34 -3.95 -16.06
CA ALA A 105 2.54 -4.69 -16.47
C ALA A 105 2.34 -5.41 -17.81
N VAL A 106 1.14 -5.95 -18.03
CA VAL A 106 0.77 -6.55 -19.32
C VAL A 106 0.74 -5.48 -20.41
N ASP A 107 0.18 -4.31 -20.14
CA ASP A 107 0.12 -3.20 -21.08
C ASP A 107 1.52 -2.69 -21.42
N ARG A 108 2.40 -2.49 -20.42
CA ARG A 108 3.82 -2.11 -20.67
C ARG A 108 4.59 -3.17 -21.45
N ALA A 109 4.36 -4.46 -21.17
CA ALA A 109 4.99 -5.55 -21.91
C ALA A 109 4.52 -5.56 -23.36
N ASN A 110 3.22 -5.39 -23.61
CA ASN A 110 2.65 -5.29 -24.95
C ASN A 110 3.19 -4.08 -25.72
N GLU A 111 3.22 -2.90 -25.11
CA GLU A 111 3.82 -1.71 -25.73
C GLU A 111 5.28 -1.94 -26.13
N LYS A 112 6.06 -2.57 -25.23
CA LYS A 112 7.46 -2.89 -25.51
C LYS A 112 7.61 -3.88 -26.65
N ILE A 113 6.80 -4.94 -26.69
CA ILE A 113 6.79 -5.93 -27.79
C ILE A 113 6.40 -5.26 -29.10
N ILE A 114 5.32 -4.48 -29.13
CA ILE A 114 4.85 -3.76 -30.32
C ILE A 114 5.93 -2.80 -30.81
N SER A 115 6.57 -2.05 -29.92
CA SER A 115 7.65 -1.12 -30.30
C SER A 115 8.88 -1.83 -30.89
N MET A 116 9.21 -3.05 -30.42
CA MET A 116 10.28 -3.87 -30.96
C MET A 116 9.96 -4.40 -32.38
N ILE A 117 8.72 -4.82 -32.57
CA ILE A 117 8.23 -5.28 -33.91
C ILE A 117 8.28 -4.12 -34.92
N GLN A 118 7.78 -2.93 -34.51
CA GLN A 118 7.76 -1.74 -35.37
C GLN A 118 9.17 -1.24 -35.73
N LYS A 119 10.15 -1.41 -34.84
CA LYS A 119 11.56 -1.05 -35.06
C LYS A 119 12.34 -2.10 -35.85
N GLY A 120 11.70 -3.18 -36.32
CA GLY A 120 12.34 -4.23 -37.13
C GLY A 120 13.39 -5.05 -36.37
N VAL A 121 13.37 -5.03 -35.05
CA VAL A 121 14.35 -5.76 -34.23
C VAL A 121 14.06 -7.26 -34.16
N ILE A 122 12.83 -7.67 -34.52
CA ILE A 122 12.45 -9.07 -34.69
C ILE A 122 12.17 -9.29 -36.15
N GLN A 123 13.20 -9.66 -36.92
CA GLN A 123 13.03 -10.24 -38.25
C GLN A 123 12.71 -11.73 -38.10
N LYS A 124 11.83 -12.21 -39.01
CA LYS A 124 11.43 -13.63 -39.09
C LYS A 124 12.61 -14.58 -39.25
#